data_abada73706d180042f3280641123094c
#
_entry.id   abada73706d180042f3280641123094c
#
_cell.length_a   1.000
_cell.length_b   1.000
_cell.length_c   1.000
_cell.angle_alpha   90.00
_cell.angle_beta   90.00
_cell.angle_gamma   90.00
#
_symmetry.space_group_name_H-M   'P 1'
#
loop_
_entity.id
_entity.type
_entity.pdbx_description
1 polymer ?
#
loop_
_entity_poly.entity_id
_entity_poly.type
_entity_poly.pdbx_seq_one_letter_code
_entity_poly.pdbx_strand_id
1 'polypeptide(L)'
;MDRLVASFVPKQNRAIMKAMEAKILSVGPDGQTASDTNTINGAYHRFVAGGTGNVISVTDFAKALYALKKANVPTTNLVAVVDPSVEYTINTITNITNVSNNPQWEGIVASGISSGMRFLKNIYGFDVYVSQNLKTGISETVNSVSVTNGAANLFFSAASDVLPIVGLLRQPPKVDSEYNKDRQREEYVTTCRYGFKLYRPENMVTVISDTSKVYS
;
A
#
# COMPACT_ATOMS: atom_id res chain seq x y z
N MET A 1 31.63 23.43 2.76
CA MET A 1 31.55 21.99 2.43
C MET A 1 30.51 21.26 3.32
N ASP A 2 30.56 21.45 4.64
CA ASP A 2 29.65 20.75 5.58
C ASP A 2 28.15 20.93 5.34
N ARG A 3 27.71 22.10 4.86
CA ARG A 3 26.29 22.36 4.55
C ARG A 3 25.77 21.55 3.36
N LEU A 4 26.60 21.27 2.36
CA LEU A 4 26.23 20.45 1.20
C LEU A 4 26.11 18.98 1.61
N VAL A 5 27.06 18.49 2.40
CA VAL A 5 27.03 17.11 2.93
C VAL A 5 25.82 16.93 3.85
N ALA A 6 25.55 17.87 4.75
CA ALA A 6 24.42 17.82 5.66
C ALA A 6 23.05 17.82 4.94
N SER A 7 22.96 18.36 3.73
CA SER A 7 21.73 18.34 2.94
C SER A 7 21.61 17.11 2.03
N PHE A 8 22.73 16.52 1.62
CA PHE A 8 22.78 15.44 0.63
C PHE A 8 22.48 14.07 1.24
N VAL A 9 23.10 13.75 2.39
CA VAL A 9 22.90 12.47 3.07
C VAL A 9 21.43 12.21 3.45
N PRO A 10 20.68 13.17 4.03
CA PRO A 10 19.27 12.98 4.31
C PRO A 10 18.42 12.74 3.05
N LYS A 11 18.76 13.38 1.92
CA LYS A 11 18.06 13.18 0.66
C LYS A 11 18.27 11.78 0.10
N GLN A 12 19.50 11.26 0.16
CA GLN A 12 19.81 9.90 -0.25
C GLN A 12 19.13 8.86 0.63
N ASN A 13 19.17 9.04 1.95
CA ASN A 13 18.50 8.14 2.89
C ASN A 13 16.98 8.12 2.64
N ARG A 14 16.37 9.28 2.39
CA ARG A 14 14.95 9.37 2.02
C ARG A 14 14.63 8.65 0.71
N ALA A 15 15.50 8.77 -0.30
CA ALA A 15 15.32 8.06 -1.58
C ALA A 15 15.40 6.55 -1.39
N ILE A 16 16.33 6.05 -0.58
CA ILE A 16 16.44 4.62 -0.24
C ILE A 16 15.18 4.15 0.49
N MET A 17 14.72 4.87 1.51
CA MET A 17 13.53 4.51 2.27
C MET A 17 12.29 4.46 1.38
N LYS A 18 12.13 5.42 0.48
CA LYS A 18 11.06 5.44 -0.51
C LYS A 18 11.14 4.24 -1.48
N ALA A 19 12.34 3.90 -1.94
CA ALA A 19 12.56 2.73 -2.80
C ALA A 19 12.26 1.41 -2.08
N MET A 20 12.61 1.30 -0.80
CA MET A 20 12.28 0.15 0.04
C MET A 20 10.76 0.02 0.23
N GLU A 21 10.08 1.12 0.55
CA GLU A 21 8.62 1.15 0.69
C GLU A 21 7.93 0.71 -0.61
N ALA A 22 8.29 1.30 -1.74
CA ALA A 22 7.76 0.91 -3.04
C ALA A 22 8.00 -0.58 -3.35
N LYS A 23 9.17 -1.10 -2.98
CA LYS A 23 9.49 -2.52 -3.16
C LYS A 23 8.63 -3.40 -2.26
N ILE A 24 8.44 -3.06 -0.99
CA ILE A 24 7.55 -3.79 -0.07
C ILE A 24 6.12 -3.82 -0.61
N LEU A 25 5.60 -2.67 -1.04
CA LEU A 25 4.23 -2.54 -1.52
C LEU A 25 4.00 -3.22 -2.88
N SER A 26 5.05 -3.44 -3.68
CA SER A 26 4.95 -4.16 -4.96
C SER A 26 4.99 -5.68 -4.80
N VAL A 27 5.59 -6.20 -3.73
CA VAL A 27 5.80 -7.64 -3.53
C VAL A 27 4.49 -8.42 -3.47
N GLY A 28 3.45 -7.83 -2.88
CA GLY A 28 2.13 -8.44 -2.83
C GLY A 28 1.51 -8.62 -4.22
N PRO A 29 1.28 -7.54 -4.97
CA PRO A 29 0.77 -7.61 -6.33
C PRO A 29 1.65 -8.42 -7.29
N ASP A 30 2.98 -8.38 -7.12
CA ASP A 30 3.91 -9.14 -7.95
C ASP A 30 3.90 -10.65 -7.61
N GLY A 31 3.62 -11.00 -6.36
CA GLY A 31 3.58 -12.38 -5.88
C GLY A 31 2.25 -13.09 -6.12
N GLN A 32 1.19 -12.36 -6.45
CA GLN A 32 -0.13 -12.90 -6.80
C GLN A 32 -0.33 -12.87 -8.30
N THR A 33 -0.86 -13.94 -8.87
CA THR A 33 -1.14 -14.00 -10.32
C THR A 33 -2.42 -13.23 -10.67
N ALA A 34 -2.50 -12.72 -11.90
CA ALA A 34 -3.70 -12.06 -12.43
C ALA A 34 -4.86 -13.03 -12.71
N SER A 35 -4.62 -14.36 -12.70
CA SER A 35 -5.64 -15.38 -12.94
C SER A 35 -6.52 -15.63 -11.72
N ASP A 36 -7.68 -16.23 -11.94
CA ASP A 36 -8.69 -16.58 -10.92
C ASP A 36 -8.19 -17.59 -9.87
N THR A 37 -6.95 -18.06 -10.02
CA THR A 37 -6.32 -19.03 -9.11
C THR A 37 -5.95 -18.46 -7.74
N ASN A 38 -6.08 -17.16 -7.52
CA ASN A 38 -5.88 -16.55 -6.21
C ASN A 38 -7.09 -16.74 -5.26
N THR A 39 -7.86 -17.79 -5.50
CA THR A 39 -8.97 -18.17 -4.63
C THR A 39 -8.47 -19.08 -3.52
N ILE A 40 -8.66 -18.65 -2.28
CA ILE A 40 -8.32 -19.41 -1.07
C ILE A 40 -9.60 -19.68 -0.29
N ASN A 41 -9.88 -20.95 -0.05
CA ASN A 41 -11.10 -21.39 0.63
C ASN A 41 -12.40 -20.82 0.03
N GLY A 42 -12.44 -20.63 -1.31
CA GLY A 42 -13.60 -20.11 -2.03
C GLY A 42 -13.77 -18.58 -1.97
N ALA A 43 -12.74 -17.84 -1.56
CA ALA A 43 -12.73 -16.38 -1.59
C ALA A 43 -11.55 -15.85 -2.40
N TYR A 44 -11.80 -14.84 -3.22
CA TYR A 44 -10.75 -14.22 -4.04
C TYR A 44 -9.84 -13.34 -3.19
N HIS A 45 -8.53 -13.58 -3.31
CA HIS A 45 -7.49 -12.75 -2.67
C HIS A 45 -6.88 -11.71 -3.61
N ARG A 46 -7.33 -11.69 -4.86
CA ARG A 46 -7.02 -10.65 -5.83
C ARG A 46 -8.26 -10.40 -6.68
N PHE A 47 -8.75 -9.17 -6.69
CA PHE A 47 -9.93 -8.80 -7.48
C PHE A 47 -9.90 -7.32 -7.86
N VAL A 48 -10.69 -6.97 -8.88
CA VAL A 48 -10.90 -5.58 -9.30
C VAL A 48 -12.02 -4.97 -8.47
N ALA A 49 -11.88 -3.70 -8.10
CA ALA A 49 -12.86 -2.96 -7.35
C ALA A 49 -14.24 -2.96 -8.02
N GLY A 50 -15.28 -3.12 -7.23
CA GLY A 50 -16.65 -3.35 -7.71
C GLY A 50 -17.50 -2.07 -7.89
N GLY A 51 -16.95 -0.89 -7.64
CA GLY A 51 -17.65 0.38 -7.88
C GLY A 51 -17.74 0.73 -9.36
N THR A 52 -18.58 1.72 -9.69
CA THR A 52 -18.75 2.19 -11.07
C THR A 52 -17.39 2.65 -11.64
N GLY A 53 -17.01 2.11 -12.80
CA GLY A 53 -15.70 2.39 -13.40
C GLY A 53 -14.52 1.76 -12.68
N ASN A 54 -14.72 0.65 -11.96
CA ASN A 54 -13.69 -0.04 -11.16
C ASN A 54 -13.09 0.83 -10.05
N VAL A 55 -13.84 1.80 -9.55
CA VAL A 55 -13.46 2.60 -8.40
C VAL A 55 -13.75 1.82 -7.12
N ILE A 56 -12.92 2.00 -6.10
CA ILE A 56 -13.10 1.27 -4.84
C ILE A 56 -14.41 1.71 -4.16
N SER A 57 -15.10 0.75 -3.57
CA SER A 57 -16.35 0.94 -2.86
C SER A 57 -16.28 0.38 -1.44
N VAL A 58 -17.22 0.76 -0.59
CA VAL A 58 -17.32 0.24 0.79
C VAL A 58 -17.49 -1.29 0.81
N THR A 59 -18.18 -1.83 -0.21
CA THR A 59 -18.37 -3.28 -0.35
C THR A 59 -17.07 -4.03 -0.63
N ASP A 60 -16.07 -3.40 -1.22
CA ASP A 60 -14.78 -4.02 -1.50
C ASP A 60 -13.97 -4.23 -0.21
N PHE A 61 -14.11 -3.33 0.77
CA PHE A 61 -13.57 -3.55 2.12
C PHE A 61 -14.23 -4.74 2.81
N ALA A 62 -15.56 -4.87 2.68
CA ALA A 62 -16.28 -6.03 3.21
C ALA A 62 -15.88 -7.34 2.53
N LYS A 63 -15.65 -7.34 1.20
CA LYS A 63 -15.13 -8.50 0.45
C LYS A 63 -13.72 -8.87 0.90
N ALA A 64 -12.83 -7.88 1.09
CA ALA A 64 -11.48 -8.11 1.58
C ALA A 64 -11.50 -8.74 2.99
N LEU A 65 -12.33 -8.21 3.89
CA LEU A 65 -12.51 -8.79 5.23
C LEU A 65 -13.06 -10.24 5.16
N TYR A 66 -14.03 -10.49 4.28
CA TYR A 66 -14.57 -11.83 4.06
C TYR A 66 -13.49 -12.80 3.59
N ALA A 67 -12.64 -12.39 2.63
CA ALA A 67 -11.55 -13.22 2.12
C ALA A 67 -10.54 -13.57 3.22
N LEU A 68 -10.12 -12.60 4.03
CA LEU A 68 -9.22 -12.85 5.17
C LEU A 68 -9.85 -13.79 6.21
N LYS A 69 -11.12 -13.61 6.55
CA LYS A 69 -11.83 -14.52 7.46
C LYS A 69 -11.94 -15.94 6.90
N LYS A 70 -12.18 -16.10 5.61
CA LYS A 70 -12.21 -17.41 4.94
C LYS A 70 -10.83 -18.10 4.96
N ALA A 71 -9.75 -17.33 4.93
CA ALA A 71 -8.39 -17.83 5.07
C ALA A 71 -7.98 -18.06 6.54
N ASN A 72 -8.89 -17.91 7.50
CA ASN A 72 -8.62 -18.08 8.93
C ASN A 72 -7.57 -17.08 9.49
N VAL A 73 -7.47 -15.90 8.89
CA VAL A 73 -6.54 -14.87 9.34
C VAL A 73 -7.14 -14.15 10.56
N PRO A 74 -6.36 -13.94 11.64
CA PRO A 74 -6.80 -13.13 12.76
C PRO A 74 -7.22 -11.72 12.31
N THR A 75 -8.38 -11.28 12.77
CA THR A 75 -8.94 -9.95 12.43
C THR A 75 -8.47 -8.84 13.38
N THR A 76 -7.35 -9.07 14.06
CA THR A 76 -6.68 -8.06 14.90
C THR A 76 -5.70 -7.25 14.07
N ASN A 77 -5.61 -5.95 14.32
CA ASN A 77 -4.68 -5.05 13.63
C ASN A 77 -4.79 -5.13 12.10
N LEU A 78 -6.00 -5.07 11.58
CA LEU A 78 -6.21 -5.04 10.13
C LEU A 78 -5.78 -3.69 9.56
N VAL A 79 -4.98 -3.75 8.50
CA VAL A 79 -4.44 -2.58 7.82
C VAL A 79 -4.83 -2.62 6.34
N ALA A 80 -5.22 -1.47 5.83
CA ALA A 80 -5.41 -1.24 4.40
C ALA A 80 -4.45 -0.14 3.93
N VAL A 81 -3.57 -0.45 2.98
CA VAL A 81 -2.71 0.54 2.33
C VAL A 81 -3.30 0.84 0.96
N VAL A 82 -3.73 2.08 0.76
CA VAL A 82 -4.48 2.50 -0.42
C VAL A 82 -3.82 3.65 -1.18
N ASP A 83 -4.15 3.75 -2.46
CA ASP A 83 -3.72 4.85 -3.32
C ASP A 83 -4.43 6.17 -2.97
N PRO A 84 -3.83 7.35 -3.21
CA PRO A 84 -4.48 8.65 -3.01
C PRO A 84 -5.82 8.82 -3.74
N SER A 85 -6.02 8.17 -4.88
CA SER A 85 -7.32 8.15 -5.58
C SER A 85 -8.43 7.53 -4.75
N VAL A 86 -8.09 6.51 -3.97
CA VAL A 86 -9.02 5.85 -3.04
C VAL A 86 -9.34 6.77 -1.86
N GLU A 87 -8.37 7.53 -1.36
CA GLU A 87 -8.60 8.55 -0.33
C GLU A 87 -9.67 9.56 -0.78
N TYR A 88 -9.53 10.07 -2.00
CA TYR A 88 -10.52 10.98 -2.57
C TYR A 88 -11.90 10.34 -2.63
N THR A 89 -11.98 9.12 -3.16
CA THR A 89 -13.24 8.37 -3.26
C THR A 89 -13.89 8.16 -1.90
N ILE A 90 -13.13 7.72 -0.88
CA ILE A 90 -13.64 7.50 0.48
C ILE A 90 -14.20 8.81 1.07
N ASN A 91 -13.53 9.94 0.84
CA ASN A 91 -13.95 11.24 1.33
C ASN A 91 -15.22 11.76 0.61
N THR A 92 -15.53 11.27 -0.58
CA THR A 92 -16.73 11.67 -1.35
C THR A 92 -17.92 10.72 -1.17
N ILE A 93 -17.73 9.55 -0.56
CA ILE A 93 -18.83 8.60 -0.30
C ILE A 93 -19.79 9.18 0.75
N THR A 94 -20.98 9.55 0.32
CA THR A 94 -22.01 10.23 1.13
C THR A 94 -22.40 9.43 2.38
N ASN A 95 -22.46 8.10 2.29
CA ASN A 95 -22.82 7.25 3.43
C ASN A 95 -21.76 7.19 4.53
N ILE A 96 -20.50 7.46 4.19
CA ILE A 96 -19.39 7.50 5.15
C ILE A 96 -19.26 8.91 5.75
N THR A 97 -19.53 9.94 4.96
CA THR A 97 -19.38 11.34 5.40
C THR A 97 -20.58 11.84 6.21
N ASN A 98 -21.71 11.14 6.16
CA ASN A 98 -22.92 11.55 6.88
C ASN A 98 -22.87 11.09 8.35
N VAL A 99 -22.52 12.01 9.24
CA VAL A 99 -22.41 11.81 10.70
C VAL A 99 -23.73 11.32 11.32
N SER A 100 -24.89 11.72 10.78
CA SER A 100 -26.21 11.27 11.27
C SER A 100 -26.42 9.77 11.15
N ASN A 101 -25.77 9.11 10.19
CA ASN A 101 -25.91 7.67 9.97
C ASN A 101 -24.88 6.84 10.75
N ASN A 102 -23.85 7.47 11.32
CA ASN A 102 -22.80 6.74 12.00
C ASN A 102 -22.05 7.61 13.04
N PRO A 103 -22.60 7.75 14.27
CA PRO A 103 -22.04 8.63 15.30
C PRO A 103 -20.63 8.27 15.78
N GLN A 104 -20.12 7.05 15.47
CA GLN A 104 -18.75 6.66 15.78
C GLN A 104 -17.68 7.38 14.94
N TRP A 105 -18.09 8.10 13.89
CA TRP A 105 -17.20 8.80 12.98
C TRP A 105 -16.89 10.25 13.39
N GLU A 106 -17.63 10.78 14.36
CA GLU A 106 -17.51 12.18 14.82
C GLU A 106 -16.11 12.50 15.37
N GLY A 107 -15.49 11.54 16.07
CA GLY A 107 -14.14 11.70 16.64
C GLY A 107 -13.01 11.67 15.61
N ILE A 108 -13.24 11.07 14.44
CA ILE A 108 -12.22 10.88 13.39
C ILE A 108 -12.09 12.11 12.48
N VAL A 109 -13.20 12.83 12.27
CA VAL A 109 -13.20 14.08 11.50
C VAL A 109 -12.50 15.20 12.29
N ALA A 110 -12.53 15.15 13.62
CA ALA A 110 -11.96 16.17 14.49
C ALA A 110 -10.45 15.99 14.77
N SER A 111 -9.90 14.77 14.68
CA SER A 111 -8.48 14.52 14.89
C SER A 111 -7.68 14.75 13.62
N GLY A 112 -7.07 15.93 13.51
CA GLY A 112 -6.23 16.33 12.38
C GLY A 112 -5.07 15.37 12.10
N ILE A 113 -4.65 15.36 10.86
CA ILE A 113 -3.74 14.43 10.22
C ILE A 113 -2.30 14.74 10.56
N SER A 114 -1.57 13.74 11.05
CA SER A 114 -0.13 13.78 11.33
C SER A 114 0.71 13.16 10.20
N SER A 115 1.93 13.64 10.04
CA SER A 115 2.84 13.40 8.92
C SER A 115 3.31 11.95 8.74
N GLY A 116 3.48 11.53 7.50
CA GLY A 116 4.01 10.23 7.10
C GLY A 116 3.02 9.47 6.23
N MET A 117 2.91 8.18 6.45
CA MET A 117 1.80 7.40 5.94
C MET A 117 0.54 7.89 6.65
N ARG A 118 -0.36 8.47 5.90
CA ARG A 118 -1.52 9.18 6.44
C ARG A 118 -2.59 8.17 6.87
N PHE A 119 -2.87 8.07 8.18
CA PHE A 119 -4.04 7.36 8.67
C PHE A 119 -5.31 8.10 8.26
N LEU A 120 -6.17 7.45 7.51
CA LEU A 120 -7.35 8.09 6.97
C LEU A 120 -8.60 7.80 7.82
N LYS A 121 -8.94 6.55 8.02
CA LYS A 121 -10.16 6.10 8.73
C LYS A 121 -10.09 4.61 9.05
N ASN A 122 -10.90 4.17 10.02
CA ASN A 122 -11.19 2.76 10.22
C ASN A 122 -12.46 2.38 9.45
N ILE A 123 -12.36 1.46 8.49
CA ILE A 123 -13.47 0.97 7.68
C ILE A 123 -13.54 -0.56 7.80
N TYR A 124 -14.63 -1.09 8.29
CA TYR A 124 -14.80 -2.53 8.53
C TYR A 124 -13.69 -3.17 9.37
N GLY A 125 -13.11 -2.41 10.30
CA GLY A 125 -12.00 -2.87 11.14
C GLY A 125 -10.62 -2.69 10.52
N PHE A 126 -10.51 -2.20 9.28
CA PHE A 126 -9.25 -1.83 8.65
C PHE A 126 -8.86 -0.41 9.00
N ASP A 127 -7.64 -0.24 9.51
CA ASP A 127 -6.98 1.05 9.62
C ASP A 127 -6.42 1.42 8.24
N VAL A 128 -6.98 2.47 7.64
CA VAL A 128 -6.65 2.85 6.27
C VAL A 128 -5.49 3.84 6.25
N TYR A 129 -4.42 3.47 5.55
CA TYR A 129 -3.25 4.30 5.30
C TYR A 129 -3.12 4.61 3.82
N VAL A 130 -2.69 5.82 3.50
CA VAL A 130 -2.50 6.27 2.12
C VAL A 130 -1.01 6.29 1.77
N SER A 131 -0.64 5.68 0.65
CA SER A 131 0.73 5.72 0.13
C SER A 131 0.74 5.97 -1.37
N GLN A 132 1.66 6.84 -1.81
CA GLN A 132 1.93 7.10 -3.23
C GLN A 132 2.91 6.09 -3.87
N ASN A 133 3.42 5.15 -3.08
CA ASN A 133 4.44 4.19 -3.51
C ASN A 133 3.85 2.82 -3.85
N LEU A 134 2.53 2.71 -3.96
CA LEU A 134 1.85 1.51 -4.43
C LEU A 134 2.17 1.24 -5.91
N LYS A 135 2.05 -0.02 -6.31
CA LYS A 135 2.16 -0.40 -7.72
C LYS A 135 0.96 0.16 -8.50
N THR A 136 1.23 1.03 -9.46
CA THR A 136 0.25 1.68 -10.34
C THR A 136 0.46 1.29 -11.80
N GLY A 137 -0.44 1.71 -12.69
CA GLY A 137 -0.35 1.42 -14.12
C GLY A 137 -0.63 -0.05 -14.46
N ILE A 138 -1.36 -0.75 -13.60
CA ILE A 138 -1.74 -2.14 -13.82
C ILE A 138 -2.82 -2.20 -14.90
N SER A 139 -2.51 -2.94 -15.98
CA SER A 139 -3.47 -3.21 -17.07
C SER A 139 -3.62 -4.72 -17.21
N GLU A 140 -4.70 -5.26 -16.67
CA GLU A 140 -4.95 -6.70 -16.65
C GLU A 140 -6.44 -7.01 -16.49
N THR A 141 -6.80 -8.28 -16.75
CA THR A 141 -8.14 -8.81 -16.49
C THR A 141 -8.06 -9.80 -15.33
N VAL A 142 -8.81 -9.55 -14.27
CA VAL A 142 -8.89 -10.40 -13.07
C VAL A 142 -10.35 -10.76 -12.84
N ASN A 143 -10.64 -12.06 -12.69
CA ASN A 143 -12.01 -12.57 -12.48
C ASN A 143 -13.00 -12.03 -13.53
N SER A 144 -12.59 -12.03 -14.80
CA SER A 144 -13.38 -11.54 -15.95
C SER A 144 -13.67 -10.02 -15.93
N VAL A 145 -13.07 -9.26 -15.03
CA VAL A 145 -13.16 -7.79 -14.99
C VAL A 145 -11.83 -7.19 -15.44
N SER A 146 -11.88 -6.36 -16.49
CA SER A 146 -10.70 -5.68 -17.01
C SER A 146 -10.51 -4.33 -16.35
N VAL A 147 -9.26 -4.00 -16.03
CA VAL A 147 -8.84 -2.69 -15.54
C VAL A 147 -7.71 -2.15 -16.40
N THR A 148 -7.73 -0.85 -16.65
CA THR A 148 -6.64 -0.08 -17.27
C THR A 148 -6.24 1.00 -16.29
N ASN A 149 -4.95 1.28 -16.12
CA ASN A 149 -4.45 2.24 -15.12
C ASN A 149 -4.81 1.89 -13.66
N GLY A 150 -4.79 0.60 -13.33
CA GLY A 150 -5.10 0.12 -12.00
C GLY A 150 -4.00 0.47 -10.97
N ALA A 151 -4.41 0.75 -9.72
CA ALA A 151 -3.55 0.78 -8.55
C ALA A 151 -3.85 -0.41 -7.65
N ALA A 152 -2.82 -1.08 -7.16
CA ALA A 152 -2.97 -2.22 -6.25
C ALA A 152 -3.08 -1.75 -4.80
N ASN A 153 -4.27 -1.84 -4.23
CA ASN A 153 -4.50 -1.55 -2.81
C ASN A 153 -4.35 -2.84 -2.00
N LEU A 154 -3.65 -2.79 -0.88
CA LEU A 154 -3.29 -3.94 -0.07
C LEU A 154 -4.08 -3.97 1.24
N PHE A 155 -4.66 -5.12 1.55
CA PHE A 155 -5.42 -5.40 2.78
C PHE A 155 -4.82 -6.60 3.47
N PHE A 156 -4.38 -6.46 4.71
CA PHE A 156 -3.72 -7.53 5.46
C PHE A 156 -3.85 -7.32 6.98
N SER A 157 -3.49 -8.35 7.74
CA SER A 157 -3.30 -8.23 9.19
C SER A 157 -1.85 -7.89 9.51
N ALA A 158 -1.64 -6.85 10.32
CA ALA A 158 -0.34 -6.42 10.80
C ALA A 158 0.09 -7.10 12.12
N ALA A 159 -0.61 -8.15 12.55
CA ALA A 159 -0.19 -8.94 13.70
C ALA A 159 1.12 -9.70 13.36
N SER A 160 2.08 -9.71 14.29
CA SER A 160 3.46 -10.16 14.07
C SER A 160 3.59 -11.61 13.61
N ASP A 161 2.65 -12.46 14.01
CA ASP A 161 2.61 -13.91 13.72
C ASP A 161 2.01 -14.24 12.35
N VAL A 162 1.29 -13.31 11.72
CA VAL A 162 0.57 -13.52 10.45
C VAL A 162 0.96 -12.55 9.34
N LEU A 163 2.05 -11.82 9.48
CA LEU A 163 2.52 -10.89 8.45
C LEU A 163 2.68 -11.59 7.09
N PRO A 164 2.10 -11.04 6.02
CA PRO A 164 2.13 -11.67 4.70
C PRO A 164 3.49 -11.54 4.01
N ILE A 165 4.25 -10.49 4.32
CA ILE A 165 5.51 -10.14 3.67
C ILE A 165 6.67 -10.34 4.63
N VAL A 166 7.70 -11.03 4.16
CA VAL A 166 8.97 -11.19 4.88
C VAL A 166 10.04 -10.34 4.21
N GLY A 167 10.77 -9.58 5.03
CA GLY A 167 11.89 -8.75 4.61
C GLY A 167 13.21 -9.22 5.18
N LEU A 168 14.27 -9.17 4.38
CA LEU A 168 15.65 -9.37 4.80
C LEU A 168 16.47 -8.14 4.47
N LEU A 169 17.09 -7.56 5.47
CA LEU A 169 18.06 -6.49 5.32
C LEU A 169 19.48 -7.07 5.50
N ARG A 170 20.15 -7.32 4.36
CA ARG A 170 21.51 -7.89 4.37
C ARG A 170 22.55 -6.83 4.74
N GLN A 171 22.36 -5.62 4.26
CA GLN A 171 23.26 -4.49 4.51
C GLN A 171 22.43 -3.24 4.75
N PRO A 172 22.53 -2.62 5.94
CA PRO A 172 21.89 -1.33 6.19
C PRO A 172 22.47 -0.25 5.26
N PRO A 173 21.77 0.87 5.09
CA PRO A 173 22.28 1.99 4.31
C PRO A 173 23.65 2.43 4.86
N LYS A 174 24.67 2.39 4.00
CA LYS A 174 26.04 2.83 4.28
C LYS A 174 26.42 3.89 3.26
N VAL A 175 27.00 4.98 3.74
CA VAL A 175 27.51 6.06 2.90
C VAL A 175 29.04 5.94 2.86
N ASP A 176 29.59 5.80 1.68
CA ASP A 176 31.02 5.83 1.43
C ASP A 176 31.34 7.13 0.65
N SER A 177 32.43 7.81 1.03
CA SER A 177 32.89 9.02 0.36
C SER A 177 34.28 8.79 -0.19
N GLU A 178 34.51 9.25 -1.43
CA GLU A 178 35.82 9.21 -2.08
C GLU A 178 36.06 10.51 -2.83
N TYR A 179 37.32 11.01 -2.79
CA TYR A 179 37.73 12.15 -3.59
C TYR A 179 38.25 11.67 -4.96
N ASN A 180 37.53 12.02 -6.02
CA ASN A 180 37.94 11.73 -7.39
C ASN A 180 38.89 12.82 -7.88
N LYS A 181 40.18 12.48 -8.00
CA LYS A 181 41.24 13.42 -8.39
C LYS A 181 41.13 13.86 -9.87
N ASP A 182 40.67 12.98 -10.75
CA ASP A 182 40.56 13.27 -12.19
C ASP A 182 39.49 14.29 -12.50
N ARG A 183 38.43 14.27 -11.69
CA ARG A 183 37.28 15.18 -11.84
C ARG A 183 37.24 16.28 -10.80
N GLN A 184 38.22 16.32 -9.90
CA GLN A 184 38.33 17.29 -8.80
C GLN A 184 37.03 17.47 -8.00
N ARG A 185 36.37 16.36 -7.65
CA ARG A 185 35.12 16.33 -6.91
C ARG A 185 35.09 15.27 -5.83
N GLU A 186 34.34 15.49 -4.78
CA GLU A 186 33.98 14.45 -3.83
C GLU A 186 32.76 13.65 -4.34
N GLU A 187 32.87 12.34 -4.31
CA GLU A 187 31.82 11.41 -4.68
C GLU A 187 31.27 10.72 -3.43
N TYR A 188 29.96 10.75 -3.24
CA TYR A 188 29.26 10.08 -2.16
C TYR A 188 28.41 8.96 -2.75
N VAL A 189 28.66 7.73 -2.33
CA VAL A 189 27.91 6.56 -2.77
C VAL A 189 27.19 5.97 -1.56
N THR A 190 25.86 5.84 -1.66
CA THR A 190 25.08 5.18 -0.63
C THR A 190 24.64 3.82 -1.12
N THR A 191 25.01 2.77 -0.39
CA THR A 191 24.66 1.39 -0.72
C THR A 191 23.75 0.78 0.34
N CYS A 192 22.76 0.02 -0.11
CA CYS A 192 21.86 -0.75 0.74
C CYS A 192 21.52 -2.06 0.05
N ARG A 193 21.46 -3.17 0.81
CA ARG A 193 21.09 -4.48 0.26
C ARG A 193 19.93 -5.07 1.05
N TYR A 194 18.78 -5.16 0.40
CA TYR A 194 17.55 -5.69 0.98
C TYR A 194 16.82 -6.59 -0.01
N GLY A 195 15.93 -7.41 0.51
CA GLY A 195 15.02 -8.23 -0.28
C GLY A 195 13.71 -8.43 0.46
N PHE A 196 12.60 -8.41 -0.27
CA PHE A 196 11.27 -8.67 0.26
C PHE A 196 10.59 -9.74 -0.59
N LYS A 197 9.81 -10.57 0.06
CA LYS A 197 9.04 -11.64 -0.60
C LYS A 197 7.68 -11.82 0.06
N LEU A 198 6.66 -12.10 -0.74
CA LEU A 198 5.38 -12.57 -0.26
C LEU A 198 5.55 -14.01 0.25
N TYR A 199 5.34 -14.20 1.55
CA TYR A 199 5.53 -15.48 2.23
C TYR A 199 4.19 -16.19 2.44
N ARG A 200 3.18 -15.44 2.85
CA ARG A 200 1.83 -15.96 3.14
C ARG A 200 0.80 -15.22 2.29
N PRO A 201 0.54 -15.67 1.05
CA PRO A 201 -0.42 -15.01 0.16
C PRO A 201 -1.85 -15.01 0.71
N GLU A 202 -2.20 -16.00 1.55
CA GLU A 202 -3.50 -16.11 2.21
C GLU A 202 -3.78 -14.97 3.20
N ASN A 203 -2.75 -14.35 3.75
CA ASN A 203 -2.87 -13.28 4.75
C ASN A 203 -2.98 -11.89 4.12
N MET A 204 -3.02 -11.80 2.79
CA MET A 204 -3.12 -10.54 2.08
C MET A 204 -4.14 -10.59 0.96
N VAL A 205 -4.91 -9.54 0.83
CA VAL A 205 -5.85 -9.32 -0.28
C VAL A 205 -5.41 -8.10 -1.07
N THR A 206 -5.35 -8.23 -2.38
CA THR A 206 -5.05 -7.14 -3.31
C THR A 206 -6.32 -6.72 -4.05
N VAL A 207 -6.72 -5.48 -3.87
CA VAL A 207 -7.86 -4.88 -4.59
C VAL A 207 -7.32 -3.88 -5.61
N ILE A 208 -7.60 -4.10 -6.88
CA ILE A 208 -7.14 -3.24 -7.97
C ILE A 208 -8.23 -2.23 -8.30
N SER A 209 -7.95 -0.95 -8.13
CA SER A 209 -8.86 0.14 -8.46
C SER A 209 -8.33 0.97 -9.62
N ASP A 210 -9.23 1.44 -10.50
CA ASP A 210 -8.86 2.33 -11.60
C ASP A 210 -8.63 3.76 -11.07
N THR A 211 -7.43 4.29 -11.27
CA THR A 211 -7.05 5.63 -10.82
C THR A 211 -7.52 6.74 -11.75
N SER A 212 -7.87 6.40 -13.01
CA SER A 212 -8.26 7.37 -14.03
C SER A 212 -9.72 7.81 -13.94
N LYS A 213 -10.56 7.07 -13.20
CA LYS A 213 -12.01 7.28 -13.13
C LYS A 213 -12.49 8.11 -11.94
N VAL A 214 -11.58 8.54 -11.10
CA VAL A 214 -11.89 9.25 -9.84
C VAL A 214 -12.59 10.60 -10.07
N TYR A 215 -12.37 11.22 -11.24
CA TYR A 215 -12.91 12.56 -11.59
C TYR A 215 -14.00 12.52 -12.66
N SER A 216 -14.50 11.36 -13.05
CA SER A 216 -15.52 11.20 -14.09
C SER A 216 -16.93 11.08 -13.51
#